data_33cd519388fa80d902046def66d7ef9f
#
_entry.id   33cd519388fa80d902046def66d7ef9f
#
_cell.length_a   1.000
_cell.length_b   1.000
_cell.length_c   1.000
_cell.angle_alpha   90.00
_cell.angle_beta   90.00
_cell.angle_gamma   90.00
#
_symmetry.space_group_name_H-M   'P 1'
#
loop_
_entity.id
_entity.type
_entity.pdbx_description
1 polymer ?
#
loop_
_entity_poly.entity_id
_entity_poly.type
_entity_poly.pdbx_seq_one_letter_code
_entity_poly.pdbx_strand_id
1 'polypeptide(L)'
;SDTIYSDTPHATYQGSEKLKSRTRYYWQVIAWDKTKEHKIISPISSFETAQLNQSDWTGVWITDNHDKDYTPAPMLRKSFIAQDDIQQARLYVSAAAYYKMTLNGKSITSSHLNPGFTHYNKRNLYNTYDVTSQLLKGENVLSAILGNGFYNESAPVATWSYEQARWRNRPRMICEMEILYKNGEKQTIHSDSTWKTSIGPYIQNNIYSGDTYDACLAIAGWDKPGFDDSKWTNAIQVAAPSPLLVSQNMPAIETEQFITPINMRSFGDTVYVYDFGVNMSGVCTLSINDKKGTKVSMQHGELLKDNGRLEMRNLDIYYKPLPGLAFQTDTYILDGKQGTFTPDFTYHGFQYVEVRSDRPVKLTKESSTAQFIHTAVPPVGKFSCSNELLNKIWKAANQSYLSNLMSIPTDCPQREKNGWTADAHITMDLGLLNFDGITFYEKWLDDMIDNQNEEGRISGIIPSSGWGYDDWIGPVWDAAMFIVPMAIYHYYGDTRSIEKLWPVCTKYLAYLCLLYTSDA
;
A
#
# COMPACT_ATOMS: atom_id res chain seq x y z
N SER A 1 4.55 -16.59 33.71
CA SER A 1 4.20 -17.60 32.71
C SER A 1 4.83 -18.92 33.09
N ASP A 2 4.12 -20.01 32.85
CA ASP A 2 4.60 -21.36 33.14
C ASP A 2 5.71 -21.77 32.16
N THR A 3 6.52 -22.76 32.57
CA THR A 3 7.56 -23.34 31.71
C THR A 3 6.88 -24.16 30.62
N ILE A 4 7.18 -23.84 29.35
CA ILE A 4 6.70 -24.57 28.19
C ILE A 4 7.82 -25.49 27.71
N TYR A 5 7.52 -26.79 27.55
CA TYR A 5 8.41 -27.75 26.90
C TYR A 5 7.98 -27.88 25.44
N SER A 6 8.87 -27.55 24.51
CA SER A 6 8.57 -27.56 23.07
C SER A 6 9.80 -27.96 22.27
N ASP A 7 9.60 -28.77 21.24
CA ASP A 7 10.61 -29.06 20.23
C ASP A 7 10.55 -28.06 19.05
N THR A 8 9.62 -27.10 19.10
CA THR A 8 9.46 -26.05 18.10
C THR A 8 9.94 -24.71 18.65
N PRO A 9 10.42 -23.77 17.80
CA PRO A 9 10.87 -22.45 18.22
C PRO A 9 9.71 -21.49 18.57
N HIS A 10 8.48 -21.98 18.65
CA HIS A 10 7.29 -21.19 18.92
C HIS A 10 6.75 -21.43 20.33
N ALA A 11 6.28 -20.35 20.96
CA ALA A 11 5.55 -20.41 22.21
C ALA A 11 4.35 -19.46 22.14
N THR A 12 3.16 -20.00 22.34
CA THR A 12 1.94 -19.18 22.45
C THR A 12 1.78 -18.68 23.87
N TYR A 13 1.46 -17.40 24.02
CA TYR A 13 1.14 -16.83 25.33
C TYR A 13 -0.08 -17.54 25.94
N GLN A 14 0.11 -18.14 27.11
CA GLN A 14 -0.92 -18.89 27.85
C GLN A 14 -1.24 -18.24 29.21
N GLY A 15 -0.84 -16.99 29.41
CA GLY A 15 -1.14 -16.27 30.66
C GLY A 15 -2.64 -16.04 30.85
N SER A 16 -3.08 -15.98 32.10
CA SER A 16 -4.48 -15.76 32.48
C SER A 16 -5.00 -14.36 32.11
N GLU A 17 -4.11 -13.37 32.03
CA GLU A 17 -4.49 -12.02 31.66
C GLU A 17 -4.60 -11.88 30.14
N LYS A 18 -5.78 -11.45 29.66
CA LYS A 18 -5.96 -11.12 28.24
C LYS A 18 -5.23 -9.82 27.91
N LEU A 19 -4.66 -9.75 26.72
CA LEU A 19 -4.09 -8.51 26.20
C LEU A 19 -5.19 -7.44 26.11
N LYS A 20 -4.82 -6.21 26.46
CA LYS A 20 -5.70 -5.03 26.34
C LYS A 20 -5.29 -4.22 25.13
N SER A 21 -6.24 -3.52 24.50
CA SER A 21 -5.96 -2.59 23.41
C SER A 21 -5.05 -1.44 23.86
N ARG A 22 -4.27 -0.89 22.93
CA ARG A 22 -3.41 0.29 23.13
C ARG A 22 -2.47 0.17 24.32
N THR A 23 -1.91 -1.02 24.53
CA THR A 23 -1.09 -1.33 25.71
C THR A 23 0.28 -1.84 25.30
N ARG A 24 1.33 -1.28 25.90
CA ARG A 24 2.69 -1.77 25.71
C ARG A 24 2.97 -2.91 26.67
N TYR A 25 3.44 -4.03 26.13
CA TYR A 25 3.85 -5.22 26.86
C TYR A 25 5.34 -5.44 26.71
N TYR A 26 5.96 -5.92 27.78
CA TYR A 26 7.36 -6.30 27.80
C TYR A 26 7.45 -7.81 27.99
N TRP A 27 8.35 -8.44 27.28
CA TRP A 27 8.55 -9.88 27.35
C TRP A 27 10.02 -10.23 27.30
N GLN A 28 10.35 -11.39 27.87
CA GLN A 28 11.69 -11.94 27.88
C GLN A 28 11.58 -13.46 27.83
N VAL A 29 12.44 -14.09 27.04
CA VAL A 29 12.51 -15.54 26.94
C VAL A 29 13.68 -16.03 27.80
N ILE A 30 13.41 -17.06 28.60
CA ILE A 30 14.41 -17.79 29.34
C ILE A 30 14.37 -19.22 28.80
N ALA A 31 15.47 -19.67 28.20
CA ALA A 31 15.60 -21.03 27.66
C ALA A 31 16.62 -21.82 28.48
N TRP A 32 16.38 -23.10 28.64
CA TRP A 32 17.28 -24.06 29.27
C TRP A 32 17.56 -25.21 28.30
N ASP A 33 18.76 -25.78 28.41
CA ASP A 33 19.06 -27.05 27.76
C ASP A 33 18.30 -28.22 28.46
N LYS A 34 18.41 -29.43 27.90
CA LYS A 34 17.77 -30.63 28.44
C LYS A 34 18.23 -30.97 29.85
N THR A 35 19.44 -30.60 30.22
CA THR A 35 20.02 -30.85 31.57
C THR A 35 19.57 -29.82 32.61
N LYS A 36 19.05 -28.66 32.16
CA LYS A 36 18.75 -27.46 32.96
C LYS A 36 19.97 -26.82 33.61
N GLU A 37 21.16 -27.21 33.21
CA GLU A 37 22.41 -26.65 33.73
C GLU A 37 22.80 -25.34 33.06
N HIS A 38 22.43 -25.19 31.79
CA HIS A 38 22.70 -23.98 31.01
C HIS A 38 21.41 -23.18 30.78
N LYS A 39 21.48 -21.90 31.14
CA LYS A 39 20.39 -20.94 31.04
C LYS A 39 20.78 -19.80 30.10
N ILE A 40 19.96 -19.55 29.08
CA ILE A 40 20.08 -18.40 28.17
C ILE A 40 18.91 -17.47 28.43
N ILE A 41 19.18 -16.18 28.60
CA ILE A 41 18.17 -15.15 28.83
C ILE A 41 18.24 -14.18 27.65
N SER A 42 17.13 -13.98 26.93
CA SER A 42 17.05 -12.98 25.89
C SER A 42 17.11 -11.56 26.46
N PRO A 43 17.47 -10.54 25.67
CA PRO A 43 17.15 -9.16 26.02
C PRO A 43 15.64 -8.99 26.27
N ILE A 44 15.28 -7.97 27.06
CA ILE A 44 13.87 -7.57 27.20
C ILE A 44 13.44 -6.95 25.87
N SER A 45 12.36 -7.48 25.30
CA SER A 45 11.70 -6.97 24.11
C SER A 45 10.33 -6.43 24.45
N SER A 46 9.75 -5.62 23.59
CA SER A 46 8.42 -5.09 23.80
C SER A 46 7.61 -5.10 22.50
N PHE A 47 6.31 -5.17 22.65
CA PHE A 47 5.35 -4.88 21.59
C PHE A 47 4.23 -4.00 22.15
N GLU A 48 3.49 -3.36 21.28
CA GLU A 48 2.33 -2.56 21.64
C GLU A 48 1.12 -3.09 20.88
N THR A 49 0.03 -3.34 21.59
CA THR A 49 -1.24 -3.71 20.96
C THR A 49 -1.90 -2.45 20.41
N ALA A 50 -2.50 -2.59 19.25
CA ALA A 50 -3.37 -1.56 18.68
C ALA A 50 -4.83 -1.75 19.14
N GLN A 51 -5.81 -1.50 18.29
CA GLN A 51 -7.22 -1.77 18.55
C GLN A 51 -7.49 -3.27 18.42
N LEU A 52 -7.80 -3.96 19.49
CA LEU A 52 -8.07 -5.41 19.46
C LEU A 52 -9.52 -5.74 19.13
N ASN A 53 -10.45 -4.81 19.37
CA ASN A 53 -11.86 -4.99 19.12
C ASN A 53 -12.41 -3.86 18.25
N GLN A 54 -13.45 -4.15 17.46
CA GLN A 54 -14.14 -3.12 16.65
C GLN A 54 -14.76 -2.03 17.54
N SER A 55 -15.20 -2.38 18.74
CA SER A 55 -15.77 -1.45 19.74
C SER A 55 -14.75 -0.49 20.36
N ASP A 56 -13.46 -0.69 20.13
CA ASP A 56 -12.41 0.20 20.64
C ASP A 56 -12.32 1.52 19.85
N TRP A 57 -12.93 1.56 18.66
CA TRP A 57 -12.99 2.77 17.84
C TRP A 57 -14.10 3.69 18.29
N THR A 58 -13.77 4.96 18.54
CA THR A 58 -14.73 6.04 18.81
C THR A 58 -14.95 6.92 17.57
N GLY A 59 -14.00 6.91 16.64
CA GLY A 59 -14.12 7.58 15.35
C GLY A 59 -15.14 6.90 14.42
N VAL A 60 -15.62 7.67 13.44
CA VAL A 60 -16.53 7.21 12.39
C VAL A 60 -15.89 7.41 11.03
N TRP A 61 -16.35 6.63 10.03
CA TRP A 61 -15.91 6.81 8.64
C TRP A 61 -16.47 8.11 8.08
N ILE A 62 -15.58 8.92 7.49
CA ILE A 62 -15.90 10.23 6.92
C ILE A 62 -15.37 10.38 5.50
N THR A 63 -16.02 11.23 4.71
CA THR A 63 -15.59 11.69 3.40
C THR A 63 -16.15 13.09 3.10
N ASP A 64 -15.92 13.61 1.89
CA ASP A 64 -16.59 14.80 1.37
C ASP A 64 -18.02 14.49 0.85
N ASN A 65 -18.77 15.50 0.49
CA ASN A 65 -20.15 15.34 -0.01
C ASN A 65 -20.23 15.23 -1.54
N HIS A 66 -19.28 14.50 -2.16
CA HIS A 66 -19.31 14.17 -3.58
C HIS A 66 -19.59 12.69 -3.80
N ASP A 67 -20.06 12.33 -4.98
CA ASP A 67 -20.24 10.93 -5.36
C ASP A 67 -18.91 10.28 -5.80
N LYS A 68 -18.97 8.98 -6.09
CA LYS A 68 -17.80 8.18 -6.48
C LYS A 68 -17.19 8.58 -7.83
N ASP A 69 -17.94 9.26 -8.69
CA ASP A 69 -17.52 9.60 -10.05
C ASP A 69 -16.92 11.02 -10.11
N TYR A 70 -16.97 11.77 -9.01
CA TYR A 70 -16.30 13.06 -8.90
C TYR A 70 -14.78 12.88 -8.77
N THR A 71 -14.01 13.38 -9.73
CA THR A 71 -12.59 13.04 -9.89
C THR A 71 -11.62 13.69 -8.90
N PRO A 72 -11.77 14.98 -8.47
CA PRO A 72 -10.83 15.57 -7.52
C PRO A 72 -10.80 14.87 -6.18
N ALA A 73 -9.60 14.69 -5.64
CA ALA A 73 -9.38 14.00 -4.37
C ALA A 73 -9.95 14.79 -3.17
N PRO A 74 -10.62 14.12 -2.21
CA PRO A 74 -11.04 14.77 -0.97
C PRO A 74 -9.85 15.23 -0.14
N MET A 75 -9.90 16.46 0.34
CA MET A 75 -9.02 17.01 1.37
C MET A 75 -9.80 17.12 2.67
N LEU A 76 -9.24 16.64 3.75
CA LEU A 76 -9.86 16.61 5.07
C LEU A 76 -8.91 17.23 6.10
N ARG A 77 -9.43 18.04 7.03
CA ARG A 77 -8.64 18.61 8.14
C ARG A 77 -9.44 18.75 9.42
N LYS A 78 -8.71 18.70 10.54
CA LYS A 78 -9.24 18.94 11.89
C LYS A 78 -8.23 19.71 12.70
N SER A 79 -8.61 20.89 13.19
CA SER A 79 -7.87 21.62 14.22
C SER A 79 -8.27 21.12 15.60
N PHE A 80 -7.31 21.04 16.51
CA PHE A 80 -7.52 20.70 17.92
C PHE A 80 -6.46 21.36 18.80
N ILE A 81 -6.75 21.45 20.10
CA ILE A 81 -5.81 21.98 21.09
C ILE A 81 -5.20 20.83 21.87
N ALA A 82 -3.88 20.75 21.94
CA ALA A 82 -3.17 19.86 22.85
C ALA A 82 -2.58 20.65 24.03
N GLN A 83 -2.58 20.02 25.20
CA GLN A 83 -1.94 20.57 26.40
C GLN A 83 -0.41 20.43 26.32
N ASP A 84 0.29 20.97 27.30
CA ASP A 84 1.73 20.74 27.51
C ASP A 84 1.99 19.34 28.09
N ASP A 85 3.27 18.97 28.18
CA ASP A 85 3.70 17.74 28.84
C ASP A 85 3.14 16.45 28.24
N ILE A 86 3.14 16.38 26.90
CA ILE A 86 2.78 15.16 26.16
C ILE A 86 3.81 14.06 26.48
N GLN A 87 3.33 12.91 26.94
CA GLN A 87 4.14 11.72 27.17
C GLN A 87 4.21 10.84 25.93
N GLN A 88 3.07 10.62 25.27
CA GLN A 88 2.94 9.73 24.12
C GLN A 88 1.72 10.11 23.30
N ALA A 89 1.82 9.97 21.97
CA ALA A 89 0.68 10.05 21.09
C ALA A 89 0.72 8.94 20.03
N ARG A 90 -0.41 8.25 19.86
CA ARG A 90 -0.59 7.19 18.85
C ARG A 90 -1.75 7.55 17.94
N LEU A 91 -1.47 7.56 16.65
CA LEU A 91 -2.47 7.77 15.60
C LEU A 91 -2.77 6.43 14.92
N TYR A 92 -4.04 6.04 14.93
CA TYR A 92 -4.60 4.90 14.24
C TYR A 92 -5.37 5.43 13.05
N VAL A 93 -5.08 4.98 11.82
CA VAL A 93 -5.74 5.49 10.61
C VAL A 93 -5.95 4.40 9.57
N SER A 94 -7.13 4.41 8.97
CA SER A 94 -7.49 3.60 7.83
C SER A 94 -8.15 4.44 6.74
N ALA A 95 -7.98 4.05 5.50
CA ALA A 95 -8.80 4.53 4.38
C ALA A 95 -9.23 3.35 3.51
N ALA A 96 -10.42 3.45 2.96
CA ALA A 96 -10.78 2.75 1.76
C ALA A 96 -10.56 3.74 0.62
N ALA A 97 -9.56 3.63 0.04
CA ALA A 97 -8.41 3.33 -0.65
C ALA A 97 -7.08 3.79 0.00
N TYR A 98 -6.49 4.94 -0.47
CA TYR A 98 -5.21 5.44 0.04
C TYR A 98 -5.36 6.78 0.75
N TYR A 99 -4.47 7.06 1.68
CA TYR A 99 -4.35 8.37 2.31
C TYR A 99 -2.92 8.91 2.25
N LYS A 100 -2.82 10.22 2.10
CA LYS A 100 -1.63 11.01 2.42
C LYS A 100 -2.00 11.90 3.61
N MET A 101 -1.40 11.66 4.77
CA MET A 101 -1.78 12.31 6.02
C MET A 101 -0.64 13.11 6.62
N THR A 102 -0.98 14.28 7.18
CA THR A 102 0.00 15.16 7.84
C THR A 102 -0.48 15.57 9.22
N LEU A 103 0.47 15.83 10.11
CA LEU A 103 0.26 16.52 11.38
C LEU A 103 1.11 17.79 11.39
N ASN A 104 0.45 18.95 11.51
CA ASN A 104 1.09 20.28 11.48
C ASN A 104 1.94 20.52 10.22
N GLY A 105 1.48 20.04 9.06
CA GLY A 105 2.16 20.18 7.78
C GLY A 105 3.35 19.24 7.58
N LYS A 106 3.58 18.29 8.50
CA LYS A 106 4.61 17.24 8.37
C LYS A 106 3.96 15.91 8.10
N SER A 107 4.48 15.16 7.12
CA SER A 107 3.98 13.79 6.87
C SER A 107 4.10 12.92 8.12
N ILE A 108 3.09 12.10 8.39
CA ILE A 108 3.11 11.15 9.50
C ILE A 108 3.95 9.89 9.18
N THR A 109 4.24 9.64 7.91
CA THR A 109 5.00 8.50 7.42
C THR A 109 5.72 8.83 6.12
N SER A 110 6.79 8.10 5.82
CA SER A 110 7.48 8.09 4.51
C SER A 110 6.99 6.98 3.59
N SER A 111 6.15 6.07 4.08
CA SER A 111 5.66 4.94 3.31
C SER A 111 4.58 5.35 2.29
N HIS A 112 4.45 4.55 1.24
CA HIS A 112 3.58 4.81 0.11
C HIS A 112 2.30 3.99 0.17
N LEU A 113 1.24 4.43 -0.52
CA LEU A 113 0.02 3.67 -0.83
C LEU A 113 -0.61 2.97 0.39
N ASN A 114 -0.74 3.70 1.50
CA ASN A 114 -1.33 3.19 2.72
C ASN A 114 -2.86 3.37 2.78
N PRO A 115 -3.57 2.39 3.38
CA PRO A 115 -3.15 1.07 3.80
C PRO A 115 -3.06 0.09 2.62
N GLY A 116 -2.56 -1.13 2.87
CA GLY A 116 -2.46 -2.17 1.86
C GLY A 116 -3.82 -2.57 1.28
N PHE A 117 -3.80 -2.99 0.01
CA PHE A 117 -4.98 -3.43 -0.72
C PHE A 117 -5.58 -4.73 -0.14
N THR A 118 -6.91 -4.77 0.05
CA THR A 118 -7.70 -5.91 0.54
C THR A 118 -9.01 -6.02 -0.22
N HIS A 119 -9.79 -7.07 0.05
CA HIS A 119 -11.19 -7.14 -0.37
C HIS A 119 -12.02 -6.17 0.49
N TYR A 120 -12.19 -4.94 0.02
CA TYR A 120 -12.72 -3.82 0.81
C TYR A 120 -14.11 -4.04 1.42
N ASN A 121 -14.93 -4.95 0.89
CA ASN A 121 -16.22 -5.31 1.50
C ASN A 121 -16.09 -6.29 2.68
N LYS A 122 -14.94 -6.93 2.84
CA LYS A 122 -14.70 -7.95 3.85
C LYS A 122 -13.80 -7.45 4.97
N ARG A 123 -12.72 -6.73 4.58
CA ARG A 123 -11.65 -6.33 5.48
C ARG A 123 -11.04 -5.01 5.03
N ASN A 124 -10.76 -4.12 5.99
CA ASN A 124 -9.92 -2.95 5.79
C ASN A 124 -8.77 -2.98 6.79
N LEU A 125 -7.60 -2.52 6.37
CA LEU A 125 -6.43 -2.42 7.22
C LEU A 125 -6.31 -1.02 7.81
N TYR A 126 -5.81 -0.92 9.05
CA TYR A 126 -5.36 0.34 9.61
C TYR A 126 -3.90 0.31 10.00
N ASN A 127 -3.25 1.46 9.93
CA ASN A 127 -1.87 1.66 10.36
C ASN A 127 -1.83 2.39 11.70
N THR A 128 -0.76 2.16 12.46
CA THR A 128 -0.50 2.84 13.73
C THR A 128 0.80 3.62 13.65
N TYR A 129 0.77 4.90 14.01
CA TYR A 129 1.93 5.80 13.97
C TYR A 129 2.21 6.42 15.33
N ASP A 130 3.49 6.50 15.69
CA ASP A 130 3.95 7.34 16.79
C ASP A 130 4.11 8.77 16.30
N VAL A 131 3.21 9.64 16.70
CA VAL A 131 3.21 11.05 16.30
C VAL A 131 3.60 11.99 17.46
N THR A 132 4.12 11.43 18.55
CA THR A 132 4.46 12.17 19.78
C THR A 132 5.32 13.41 19.51
N SER A 133 6.38 13.25 18.70
CA SER A 133 7.34 14.33 18.41
C SER A 133 6.82 15.39 17.43
N GLN A 134 5.67 15.16 16.80
CA GLN A 134 5.08 16.10 15.83
C GLN A 134 4.03 17.02 16.48
N LEU A 135 3.55 16.70 17.67
CA LEU A 135 2.58 17.51 18.40
C LEU A 135 3.22 18.76 18.99
N LEU A 136 2.45 19.85 18.97
CA LEU A 136 2.79 21.15 19.52
C LEU A 136 1.90 21.43 20.73
N LYS A 137 2.40 22.23 21.69
CA LYS A 137 1.56 22.85 22.70
C LYS A 137 0.63 23.87 22.01
N GLY A 138 -0.66 23.82 22.32
CA GLY A 138 -1.67 24.69 21.73
C GLY A 138 -2.30 24.09 20.48
N GLU A 139 -2.52 24.91 19.46
CA GLU A 139 -3.20 24.48 18.25
C GLU A 139 -2.37 23.50 17.42
N ASN A 140 -3.02 22.41 17.00
CA ASN A 140 -2.51 21.41 16.10
C ASN A 140 -3.53 21.15 14.98
N VAL A 141 -3.04 20.61 13.85
CA VAL A 141 -3.88 20.26 12.70
C VAL A 141 -3.53 18.88 12.20
N LEU A 142 -4.50 17.99 12.21
CA LEU A 142 -4.45 16.69 11.54
C LEU A 142 -5.16 16.82 10.20
N SER A 143 -4.52 16.38 9.11
CA SER A 143 -5.07 16.55 7.77
C SER A 143 -4.74 15.37 6.85
N ALA A 144 -5.62 15.13 5.86
CA ALA A 144 -5.48 14.04 4.90
C ALA A 144 -5.95 14.43 3.50
N ILE A 145 -5.31 13.84 2.49
CA ILE A 145 -5.82 13.76 1.11
C ILE A 145 -6.08 12.28 0.84
N LEU A 146 -7.21 11.96 0.21
CA LEU A 146 -7.60 10.58 -0.07
C LEU A 146 -7.49 10.27 -1.56
N GLY A 147 -6.74 9.21 -1.89
CA GLY A 147 -6.62 8.70 -3.26
C GLY A 147 -7.64 7.59 -3.56
N ASN A 148 -7.88 7.32 -4.84
CA ASN A 148 -8.86 6.34 -5.31
C ASN A 148 -8.40 4.88 -5.14
N GLY A 149 -7.13 4.58 -5.45
CA GLY A 149 -6.60 3.22 -5.43
C GLY A 149 -7.49 2.20 -6.15
N PHE A 150 -7.50 0.95 -5.70
CA PHE A 150 -8.41 -0.09 -6.17
C PHE A 150 -9.83 0.02 -5.60
N TYR A 151 -10.05 0.87 -4.60
CA TYR A 151 -11.37 1.08 -4.02
C TYR A 151 -12.31 1.86 -4.92
N ASN A 152 -11.82 2.89 -5.58
CA ASN A 152 -12.58 3.70 -6.52
C ASN A 152 -11.94 3.72 -7.91
N GLU A 153 -11.47 2.54 -8.37
CA GLU A 153 -11.01 2.40 -9.75
C GLU A 153 -12.17 2.55 -10.71
N SER A 154 -12.04 3.44 -11.67
CA SER A 154 -13.10 3.81 -12.61
C SER A 154 -12.75 3.55 -14.07
N ALA A 155 -11.48 3.27 -14.38
CA ALA A 155 -11.08 2.93 -15.74
C ALA A 155 -11.54 1.52 -16.12
N PRO A 156 -12.11 1.32 -17.33
CA PRO A 156 -12.46 -0.01 -17.81
C PRO A 156 -11.18 -0.74 -18.27
N VAL A 157 -10.40 -1.20 -17.28
CA VAL A 157 -9.13 -1.87 -17.52
C VAL A 157 -9.39 -3.33 -17.88
N ALA A 158 -9.16 -3.68 -19.14
CA ALA A 158 -9.20 -5.04 -19.68
C ALA A 158 -10.40 -5.86 -19.15
N THR A 159 -10.10 -6.90 -18.39
CA THR A 159 -11.06 -7.89 -17.87
C THR A 159 -11.19 -7.87 -16.35
N TRP A 160 -10.48 -6.98 -15.64
CA TRP A 160 -10.41 -7.01 -14.17
C TRP A 160 -11.67 -6.48 -13.47
N SER A 161 -12.51 -5.72 -14.18
CA SER A 161 -13.83 -5.22 -13.75
C SER A 161 -13.85 -4.44 -12.42
N TYR A 162 -12.74 -3.76 -12.07
CA TYR A 162 -12.70 -2.97 -10.82
C TYR A 162 -13.69 -1.82 -10.82
N GLU A 163 -14.01 -1.25 -12.00
CA GLU A 163 -15.03 -0.21 -12.16
C GLU A 163 -16.44 -0.70 -11.78
N GLN A 164 -16.65 -2.03 -11.77
CA GLN A 164 -17.91 -2.70 -11.40
C GLN A 164 -17.85 -3.31 -9.99
N ALA A 165 -16.72 -3.18 -9.29
CA ALA A 165 -16.57 -3.76 -7.97
C ALA A 165 -17.69 -3.30 -7.01
N ARG A 166 -18.29 -4.24 -6.29
CA ARG A 166 -19.38 -3.95 -5.34
C ARG A 166 -18.96 -2.99 -4.23
N TRP A 167 -17.67 -2.91 -3.92
CA TRP A 167 -17.12 -1.97 -2.93
C TRP A 167 -16.91 -0.56 -3.50
N ARG A 168 -16.90 -0.36 -4.83
CA ARG A 168 -16.56 0.92 -5.45
C ARG A 168 -17.41 2.06 -4.92
N ASN A 169 -16.75 3.04 -4.32
CA ASN A 169 -17.38 4.21 -3.72
C ASN A 169 -16.40 5.36 -3.60
N ARG A 170 -16.88 6.54 -3.16
CA ARG A 170 -16.06 7.70 -2.84
C ARG A 170 -15.02 7.33 -1.76
N PRO A 171 -13.72 7.65 -1.92
CA PRO A 171 -12.71 7.40 -0.91
C PRO A 171 -13.12 7.96 0.46
N ARG A 172 -12.89 7.18 1.51
CA ARG A 172 -13.27 7.51 2.89
C ARG A 172 -12.22 7.06 3.87
N MET A 173 -12.16 7.71 5.02
CA MET A 173 -11.22 7.36 6.07
C MET A 173 -11.90 7.27 7.44
N ILE A 174 -11.23 6.57 8.34
CA ILE A 174 -11.44 6.62 9.79
C ILE A 174 -10.10 6.83 10.45
N CYS A 175 -10.04 7.70 11.44
CA CYS A 175 -8.83 7.84 12.26
C CYS A 175 -9.17 8.14 13.72
N GLU A 176 -8.23 7.79 14.58
CA GLU A 176 -8.27 8.10 16.00
C GLU A 176 -6.86 8.30 16.53
N MET A 177 -6.63 9.39 17.24
CA MET A 177 -5.38 9.69 17.90
C MET A 177 -5.59 9.77 19.41
N GLU A 178 -4.87 8.95 20.15
CA GLU A 178 -4.82 9.03 21.62
C GLU A 178 -3.55 9.77 22.03
N ILE A 179 -3.71 10.83 22.83
CA ILE A 179 -2.63 11.59 23.46
C ILE A 179 -2.64 11.29 24.95
N LEU A 180 -1.54 10.77 25.47
CA LEU A 180 -1.31 10.55 26.87
C LEU A 180 -0.40 11.66 27.40
N TYR A 181 -0.84 12.37 28.44
CA TYR A 181 -0.07 13.41 29.12
C TYR A 181 0.68 12.83 30.34
N LYS A 182 1.75 13.52 30.78
CA LYS A 182 2.57 13.07 31.92
C LYS A 182 1.81 12.99 33.25
N ASN A 183 0.71 13.75 33.39
CA ASN A 183 -0.18 13.70 34.54
C ASN A 183 -1.12 12.47 34.51
N GLY A 184 -1.06 11.65 33.47
CA GLY A 184 -1.91 10.47 33.26
C GLY A 184 -3.24 10.74 32.57
N GLU A 185 -3.56 12.01 32.27
CA GLU A 185 -4.76 12.33 31.47
C GLU A 185 -4.63 11.85 30.03
N LYS A 186 -5.77 11.51 29.44
CA LYS A 186 -5.87 11.11 28.04
C LYS A 186 -6.78 12.04 27.26
N GLN A 187 -6.37 12.39 26.06
CA GLN A 187 -7.19 13.11 25.09
C GLN A 187 -7.32 12.29 23.82
N THR A 188 -8.52 12.18 23.29
CA THR A 188 -8.79 11.48 22.02
C THR A 188 -9.25 12.46 20.97
N ILE A 189 -8.60 12.44 19.81
CA ILE A 189 -9.00 13.14 18.59
C ILE A 189 -9.42 12.07 17.59
N HIS A 190 -10.63 12.15 17.06
CA HIS A 190 -11.15 11.14 16.15
C HIS A 190 -11.85 11.75 14.93
N SER A 191 -12.07 10.95 13.91
CA SER A 191 -12.82 11.35 12.73
C SER A 191 -14.31 11.43 13.04
N ASP A 192 -14.91 12.56 12.71
CA ASP A 192 -16.34 12.87 12.88
C ASP A 192 -16.80 13.95 11.89
N SER A 193 -18.06 14.32 11.94
CA SER A 193 -18.64 15.37 11.08
C SER A 193 -18.16 16.79 11.38
N THR A 194 -17.33 17.00 12.39
CA THR A 194 -16.73 18.31 12.66
C THR A 194 -15.42 18.54 11.88
N TRP A 195 -14.90 17.53 11.21
CA TRP A 195 -13.83 17.69 10.25
C TRP A 195 -14.27 18.58 9.10
N LYS A 196 -13.35 19.38 8.59
CA LYS A 196 -13.56 20.23 7.42
C LYS A 196 -13.06 19.52 6.16
N THR A 197 -13.75 19.76 5.04
CA THR A 197 -13.39 19.20 3.75
C THR A 197 -13.42 20.21 2.63
N SER A 198 -12.54 20.03 1.66
CA SER A 198 -12.42 20.79 0.43
C SER A 198 -11.86 19.90 -0.67
N ILE A 199 -11.71 20.44 -1.86
CA ILE A 199 -10.91 19.86 -2.96
C ILE A 199 -9.67 20.70 -3.18
N GLY A 200 -8.66 20.13 -3.82
CA GLY A 200 -7.38 20.78 -4.01
C GLY A 200 -6.64 20.37 -5.27
N PRO A 201 -5.32 20.30 -5.24
CA PRO A 201 -4.48 20.13 -6.42
C PRO A 201 -4.57 18.77 -7.11
N TYR A 202 -4.98 17.70 -6.42
CA TYR A 202 -5.18 16.39 -7.05
C TYR A 202 -6.53 16.37 -7.77
N ILE A 203 -6.55 16.79 -9.03
CA ILE A 203 -7.77 16.87 -9.85
C ILE A 203 -8.18 15.52 -10.43
N GLN A 204 -7.25 14.57 -10.49
CA GLN A 204 -7.43 13.18 -10.90
C GLN A 204 -6.35 12.31 -10.26
N ASN A 205 -6.70 11.10 -9.86
CA ASN A 205 -5.74 10.06 -9.50
C ASN A 205 -6.31 8.68 -9.84
N ASN A 206 -5.44 7.80 -10.32
CA ASN A 206 -5.82 6.47 -10.77
C ASN A 206 -4.60 5.55 -10.72
N ILE A 207 -4.78 4.32 -10.22
CA ILE A 207 -3.68 3.38 -10.01
C ILE A 207 -3.00 2.94 -11.32
N TYR A 208 -3.69 3.00 -12.45
CA TYR A 208 -3.17 2.62 -13.77
C TYR A 208 -2.74 3.82 -14.62
N SER A 209 -3.55 4.89 -14.63
CA SER A 209 -3.25 6.10 -15.42
C SER A 209 -2.21 6.99 -14.76
N GLY A 210 -2.20 7.06 -13.42
CA GLY A 210 -1.35 7.97 -12.68
C GLY A 210 -2.10 9.14 -12.05
N ASP A 211 -1.36 10.09 -11.50
CA ASP A 211 -1.87 11.27 -10.82
C ASP A 211 -1.85 12.50 -11.74
N THR A 212 -2.88 13.33 -11.64
CA THR A 212 -2.87 14.69 -12.21
C THR A 212 -2.94 15.71 -11.09
N TYR A 213 -1.85 16.45 -10.94
CA TYR A 213 -1.69 17.49 -9.90
C TYR A 213 -1.61 18.87 -10.53
N ASP A 214 -2.56 19.74 -10.20
CA ASP A 214 -2.56 21.15 -10.60
C ASP A 214 -2.08 22.04 -9.44
N ALA A 215 -0.82 22.47 -9.50
CA ALA A 215 -0.24 23.32 -8.47
C ALA A 215 -0.91 24.70 -8.37
N CYS A 216 -1.63 25.14 -9.40
CA CYS A 216 -2.40 26.38 -9.35
C CYS A 216 -3.57 26.31 -8.37
N LEU A 217 -4.03 25.09 -8.03
CA LEU A 217 -5.12 24.83 -7.08
C LEU A 217 -4.60 24.48 -5.67
N ALA A 218 -3.29 24.52 -5.46
CA ALA A 218 -2.70 24.25 -4.16
C ALA A 218 -3.09 25.33 -3.14
N ILE A 219 -3.58 24.90 -1.99
CA ILE A 219 -4.03 25.79 -0.90
C ILE A 219 -2.91 25.90 0.12
N ALA A 220 -2.22 27.03 0.14
CA ALA A 220 -1.07 27.22 1.01
C ALA A 220 -1.47 27.18 2.50
N GLY A 221 -0.75 26.37 3.29
CA GLY A 221 -0.91 26.30 4.74
C GLY A 221 -2.19 25.60 5.24
N TRP A 222 -2.96 24.98 4.37
CA TRP A 222 -4.22 24.31 4.73
C TRP A 222 -4.04 23.19 5.78
N ASP A 223 -2.85 22.63 5.85
CA ASP A 223 -2.44 21.54 6.74
C ASP A 223 -1.68 22.03 7.98
N LYS A 224 -1.71 23.36 8.26
CA LYS A 224 -0.99 23.99 9.36
C LYS A 224 -1.93 24.70 10.34
N PRO A 225 -1.51 24.89 11.61
CA PRO A 225 -2.19 25.76 12.55
C PRO A 225 -2.39 27.18 12.02
N GLY A 226 -3.47 27.85 12.42
CA GLY A 226 -3.80 29.23 12.04
C GLY A 226 -4.41 29.39 10.65
N PHE A 227 -4.68 28.32 9.91
CA PHE A 227 -5.38 28.41 8.62
C PHE A 227 -6.88 28.65 8.82
N ASP A 228 -7.45 29.62 8.10
CA ASP A 228 -8.88 29.92 8.11
C ASP A 228 -9.64 28.93 7.20
N ASP A 229 -10.29 27.93 7.81
CA ASP A 229 -11.14 26.95 7.12
C ASP A 229 -12.63 27.27 7.18
N SER A 230 -13.02 28.50 7.51
CA SER A 230 -14.42 28.94 7.64
C SER A 230 -15.24 28.74 6.34
N LYS A 231 -14.57 28.74 5.18
CA LYS A 231 -15.17 28.52 3.86
C LYS A 231 -15.25 27.04 3.47
N TRP A 232 -14.62 26.14 4.23
CA TRP A 232 -14.68 24.72 3.99
C TRP A 232 -15.99 24.13 4.51
N THR A 233 -16.50 23.12 3.83
CA THR A 233 -17.70 22.41 4.30
C THR A 233 -17.32 21.37 5.36
N ASN A 234 -18.30 20.88 6.09
CA ASN A 234 -18.07 19.79 7.02
C ASN A 234 -18.01 18.45 6.25
N ALA A 235 -17.17 17.55 6.72
CA ALA A 235 -17.18 16.16 6.28
C ALA A 235 -18.50 15.50 6.62
N ILE A 236 -18.88 14.51 5.82
CA ILE A 236 -20.07 13.69 6.09
C ILE A 236 -19.67 12.34 6.68
N GLN A 237 -20.47 11.85 7.61
CA GLN A 237 -20.34 10.49 8.11
C GLN A 237 -20.92 9.53 7.06
N VAL A 238 -20.22 8.42 6.84
CA VAL A 238 -20.60 7.39 5.87
C VAL A 238 -20.48 6.00 6.50
N ALA A 239 -21.12 5.02 5.87
CA ALA A 239 -21.03 3.63 6.31
C ALA A 239 -19.58 3.11 6.22
N ALA A 240 -19.22 2.22 7.15
CA ALA A 240 -17.97 1.48 7.05
C ALA A 240 -17.94 0.65 5.76
N PRO A 241 -16.80 0.58 5.05
CA PRO A 241 -16.72 -0.21 3.81
C PRO A 241 -16.80 -1.72 4.09
N SER A 242 -16.36 -2.17 5.27
CA SER A 242 -16.43 -3.57 5.70
C SER A 242 -16.76 -3.71 7.17
N PRO A 243 -17.19 -4.91 7.62
CA PRO A 243 -17.40 -5.21 9.04
C PRO A 243 -16.07 -5.37 9.82
N LEU A 244 -14.94 -5.63 9.14
CA LEU A 244 -13.65 -5.86 9.79
C LEU A 244 -12.68 -4.71 9.49
N LEU A 245 -12.17 -4.12 10.57
CA LEU A 245 -11.08 -3.14 10.56
C LEU A 245 -9.96 -3.71 11.44
N VAL A 246 -8.85 -4.11 10.83
CA VAL A 246 -7.77 -4.85 11.50
C VAL A 246 -6.42 -4.17 11.30
N SER A 247 -5.48 -4.39 12.21
CA SER A 247 -4.12 -3.83 12.11
C SER A 247 -3.38 -4.39 10.89
N GLN A 248 -2.70 -3.53 10.16
CA GLN A 248 -1.76 -3.94 9.12
C GLN A 248 -0.50 -4.49 9.79
N ASN A 249 -0.32 -5.80 9.78
CA ASN A 249 0.87 -6.46 10.35
C ASN A 249 1.97 -6.70 9.31
N MET A 250 1.66 -6.65 8.02
CA MET A 250 2.67 -6.74 6.97
C MET A 250 3.49 -5.44 6.88
N PRO A 251 4.75 -5.50 6.38
CA PRO A 251 5.55 -4.31 6.12
C PRO A 251 4.85 -3.33 5.16
N ALA A 252 5.09 -2.04 5.36
CA ALA A 252 4.60 -0.99 4.47
C ALA A 252 5.33 -1.01 3.12
N ILE A 253 4.79 -0.31 2.12
CA ILE A 253 5.49 -0.02 0.89
C ILE A 253 6.45 1.16 1.15
N GLU A 254 7.74 0.93 0.96
CA GLU A 254 8.80 1.90 1.27
C GLU A 254 9.65 2.19 0.03
N THR A 255 10.36 3.31 0.04
CA THR A 255 11.40 3.58 -0.94
C THR A 255 12.66 2.81 -0.56
N GLU A 256 13.00 1.78 -1.33
CA GLU A 256 14.28 1.04 -1.20
C GLU A 256 15.45 1.91 -1.65
N GLN A 257 15.30 2.57 -2.80
CA GLN A 257 16.37 3.32 -3.42
C GLN A 257 15.87 4.53 -4.22
N PHE A 258 16.62 5.63 -4.11
CA PHE A 258 16.53 6.77 -5.04
C PHE A 258 17.53 6.57 -6.18
N ILE A 259 17.06 6.61 -7.42
CA ILE A 259 17.83 6.32 -8.62
C ILE A 259 17.88 7.55 -9.52
N THR A 260 19.08 8.05 -9.79
CA THR A 260 19.30 9.13 -10.76
C THR A 260 19.40 8.54 -12.17
N PRO A 261 18.91 9.24 -13.22
CA PRO A 261 19.05 8.76 -14.58
C PRO A 261 20.50 8.56 -14.97
N ILE A 262 20.82 7.46 -15.65
CA ILE A 262 22.15 7.24 -16.25
C ILE A 262 22.31 8.07 -17.52
N ASN A 263 21.19 8.30 -18.24
CA ASN A 263 21.16 9.08 -19.46
C ASN A 263 19.87 9.89 -19.61
N MET A 264 19.94 10.96 -20.39
CA MET A 264 18.78 11.75 -20.82
C MET A 264 18.96 12.16 -22.29
N ARG A 265 17.89 12.02 -23.09
CA ARG A 265 17.87 12.46 -24.46
C ARG A 265 16.73 13.46 -24.69
N SER A 266 17.01 14.60 -25.30
CA SER A 266 16.00 15.58 -25.70
C SER A 266 15.57 15.40 -27.16
N PHE A 267 14.31 15.68 -27.44
CA PHE A 267 13.72 15.74 -28.79
C PHE A 267 13.07 17.11 -28.96
N GLY A 268 13.90 18.08 -29.28
CA GLY A 268 13.52 19.49 -29.19
C GLY A 268 13.51 19.98 -27.75
N ASP A 269 12.62 20.92 -27.46
CA ASP A 269 12.48 21.60 -26.18
C ASP A 269 11.16 21.26 -25.44
N THR A 270 10.42 20.28 -25.94
CA THR A 270 9.14 19.84 -25.38
C THR A 270 9.11 18.36 -24.99
N VAL A 271 10.11 17.56 -25.38
CA VAL A 271 10.14 16.12 -25.10
C VAL A 271 11.52 15.68 -24.63
N TYR A 272 11.55 14.96 -23.52
CA TYR A 272 12.75 14.44 -22.89
C TYR A 272 12.54 12.98 -22.50
N VAL A 273 13.51 12.11 -22.74
CA VAL A 273 13.47 10.70 -22.34
C VAL A 273 14.61 10.44 -21.36
N TYR A 274 14.26 10.03 -20.15
CA TYR A 274 15.18 9.63 -19.10
C TYR A 274 15.34 8.13 -19.09
N ASP A 275 16.57 7.65 -18.96
CA ASP A 275 16.94 6.24 -18.77
C ASP A 275 17.52 6.05 -17.37
N PHE A 276 16.88 5.26 -16.54
CA PHE A 276 17.33 4.95 -15.18
C PHE A 276 18.25 3.72 -15.11
N GLY A 277 18.46 3.01 -16.22
CA GLY A 277 19.39 1.90 -16.33
C GLY A 277 18.94 0.59 -15.69
N VAL A 278 17.81 0.58 -15.03
CA VAL A 278 17.21 -0.61 -14.38
C VAL A 278 15.70 -0.56 -14.49
N ASN A 279 15.08 -1.72 -14.78
CA ASN A 279 13.62 -1.85 -14.71
C ASN A 279 13.18 -2.04 -13.27
N MET A 280 12.16 -1.29 -12.83
CA MET A 280 11.70 -1.24 -11.44
C MET A 280 10.21 -0.93 -11.34
N SER A 281 9.63 -1.22 -10.17
CA SER A 281 8.39 -0.62 -9.73
C SER A 281 8.66 0.69 -9.00
N GLY A 282 7.88 1.75 -9.24
CA GLY A 282 8.15 2.99 -8.55
C GLY A 282 7.40 4.20 -9.05
N VAL A 283 7.88 5.36 -8.61
CA VAL A 283 7.40 6.68 -9.03
C VAL A 283 8.58 7.57 -9.41
N CYS A 284 8.33 8.57 -10.26
CA CYS A 284 9.32 9.59 -10.60
C CYS A 284 8.99 10.92 -9.93
N THR A 285 10.02 11.53 -9.37
CA THR A 285 10.01 12.92 -8.95
C THR A 285 10.49 13.78 -10.11
N LEU A 286 9.77 14.86 -10.44
CA LEU A 286 10.19 15.86 -11.41
C LEU A 286 10.32 17.23 -10.73
N SER A 287 11.49 17.85 -10.86
CA SER A 287 11.77 19.21 -10.44
C SER A 287 11.84 20.12 -11.65
N ILE A 288 10.99 21.14 -11.70
CA ILE A 288 10.87 22.03 -12.84
C ILE A 288 10.47 23.45 -12.40
N ASN A 289 10.98 24.44 -13.15
CA ASN A 289 10.61 25.84 -13.01
C ASN A 289 10.22 26.39 -14.38
N ASP A 290 8.97 26.74 -14.57
CA ASP A 290 8.46 27.31 -15.80
C ASP A 290 7.18 28.14 -15.54
N LYS A 291 6.60 28.73 -16.60
CA LYS A 291 5.44 29.61 -16.52
C LYS A 291 4.22 28.90 -15.92
N LYS A 292 3.42 29.68 -15.18
CA LYS A 292 2.12 29.21 -14.67
C LYS A 292 1.26 28.62 -15.77
N GLY A 293 0.62 27.49 -15.47
CA GLY A 293 -0.24 26.75 -16.39
C GLY A 293 0.51 25.90 -17.40
N THR A 294 1.86 25.81 -17.34
CA THR A 294 2.61 24.84 -18.13
C THR A 294 2.21 23.43 -17.69
N LYS A 295 1.76 22.61 -18.65
CA LYS A 295 1.38 21.22 -18.40
C LYS A 295 2.51 20.28 -18.82
N VAL A 296 2.98 19.46 -17.88
CA VAL A 296 4.03 18.48 -18.10
C VAL A 296 3.50 17.10 -17.74
N SER A 297 3.65 16.13 -18.66
CA SER A 297 3.30 14.72 -18.42
C SER A 297 4.55 13.86 -18.36
N MET A 298 4.57 12.89 -17.46
CA MET A 298 5.62 11.87 -17.28
C MET A 298 5.02 10.51 -17.61
N GLN A 299 5.32 9.95 -18.77
CA GLN A 299 4.88 8.62 -19.17
C GLN A 299 5.97 7.60 -18.90
N HIS A 300 5.64 6.51 -18.21
CA HIS A 300 6.56 5.48 -17.75
C HIS A 300 6.47 4.24 -18.64
N GLY A 301 7.62 3.62 -18.97
CA GLY A 301 7.64 2.41 -19.77
C GLY A 301 8.99 1.69 -19.73
N GLU A 302 9.03 0.52 -20.36
CA GLU A 302 10.14 -0.43 -20.25
C GLU A 302 11.01 -0.51 -21.51
N LEU A 303 10.51 -0.05 -22.63
CA LEU A 303 11.17 -0.17 -23.94
C LEU A 303 11.23 1.16 -24.68
N LEU A 304 12.21 1.28 -25.58
CA LEU A 304 12.32 2.40 -26.50
C LEU A 304 12.12 1.90 -27.94
N LYS A 305 11.54 2.76 -28.77
CA LYS A 305 11.52 2.66 -30.23
C LYS A 305 12.92 2.91 -30.82
N ASP A 306 13.14 2.54 -32.07
CA ASP A 306 14.41 2.78 -32.78
C ASP A 306 14.83 4.26 -32.77
N ASN A 307 13.86 5.17 -32.79
CA ASN A 307 14.13 6.60 -32.72
C ASN A 307 14.47 7.11 -31.30
N GLY A 308 14.44 6.24 -30.28
CA GLY A 308 14.73 6.55 -28.88
C GLY A 308 13.57 7.15 -28.10
N ARG A 309 12.34 7.20 -28.65
CA ARG A 309 11.12 7.56 -27.95
C ARG A 309 10.52 6.35 -27.22
N LEU A 310 9.71 6.59 -26.22
CA LEU A 310 9.09 5.53 -25.43
C LEU A 310 8.20 4.62 -26.30
N GLU A 311 8.30 3.30 -26.11
CA GLU A 311 7.43 2.30 -26.71
C GLU A 311 6.42 1.80 -25.67
N MET A 312 5.14 1.90 -25.97
CA MET A 312 4.07 1.54 -25.05
C MET A 312 3.23 0.33 -25.50
N ARG A 313 3.36 -0.11 -26.77
CA ARG A 313 2.51 -1.16 -27.34
C ARG A 313 2.54 -2.50 -26.60
N ASN A 314 3.62 -2.79 -25.86
CA ASN A 314 3.73 -3.98 -25.02
C ASN A 314 3.00 -3.85 -23.69
N LEU A 315 2.62 -2.65 -23.28
CA LEU A 315 2.03 -2.36 -21.97
C LEU A 315 0.56 -1.96 -22.05
N ASP A 316 0.18 -1.14 -23.05
CA ASP A 316 -1.15 -0.54 -23.13
C ASP A 316 -2.19 -1.39 -23.89
N ILE A 317 -1.81 -2.57 -24.35
CA ILE A 317 -2.67 -3.45 -25.15
C ILE A 317 -3.98 -3.85 -24.45
N TYR A 318 -3.95 -3.95 -23.13
CA TYR A 318 -5.12 -4.30 -22.31
C TYR A 318 -5.83 -3.09 -21.71
N TYR A 319 -5.21 -1.93 -21.76
CA TYR A 319 -5.70 -0.76 -21.05
C TYR A 319 -6.67 0.06 -21.91
N LYS A 320 -7.86 0.29 -21.37
CA LYS A 320 -8.87 1.20 -21.94
C LYS A 320 -8.92 2.47 -21.07
N PRO A 321 -8.19 3.53 -21.45
CA PRO A 321 -8.13 4.72 -20.62
C PRO A 321 -9.47 5.42 -20.56
N LEU A 322 -9.73 6.13 -19.46
CA LEU A 322 -10.77 7.15 -19.41
C LEU A 322 -10.42 8.29 -20.39
N PRO A 323 -11.42 8.98 -20.94
CA PRO A 323 -11.17 10.09 -21.86
C PRO A 323 -10.22 11.12 -21.25
N GLY A 324 -9.17 11.48 -22.01
CA GLY A 324 -8.16 12.45 -21.59
C GLY A 324 -7.05 11.91 -20.69
N LEU A 325 -7.08 10.62 -20.30
CA LEU A 325 -6.01 9.97 -19.55
C LEU A 325 -5.18 9.06 -20.44
N ALA A 326 -3.89 8.95 -20.14
CA ALA A 326 -2.98 8.00 -20.77
C ALA A 326 -2.47 6.98 -19.74
N PHE A 327 -2.12 5.79 -20.21
CA PHE A 327 -1.61 4.71 -19.39
C PHE A 327 -0.23 5.06 -18.79
N GLN A 328 -0.02 4.74 -17.51
CA GLN A 328 1.23 5.00 -16.76
C GLN A 328 1.73 6.44 -16.91
N THR A 329 0.86 7.43 -16.78
CA THR A 329 1.17 8.83 -17.08
C THR A 329 0.76 9.76 -15.96
N ASP A 330 1.73 10.33 -15.26
CA ASP A 330 1.48 11.39 -14.29
C ASP A 330 1.51 12.76 -14.97
N THR A 331 0.71 13.69 -14.49
CA THR A 331 0.63 15.05 -15.04
C THR A 331 0.80 16.09 -13.96
N TYR A 332 1.69 17.05 -14.22
CA TYR A 332 1.95 18.19 -13.35
C TYR A 332 1.64 19.49 -14.09
N ILE A 333 0.75 20.33 -13.53
CA ILE A 333 0.44 21.67 -14.01
C ILE A 333 1.09 22.68 -13.06
N LEU A 334 2.00 23.51 -13.59
CA LEU A 334 2.85 24.37 -12.81
C LEU A 334 2.10 25.65 -12.35
N ASP A 335 2.43 26.15 -11.14
CA ASP A 335 1.93 27.42 -10.61
C ASP A 335 2.80 28.64 -10.97
N GLY A 336 3.90 28.43 -11.71
CA GLY A 336 4.86 29.47 -12.12
C GLY A 336 6.02 29.66 -11.16
N LYS A 337 6.19 28.78 -10.20
CA LYS A 337 7.32 28.75 -9.26
C LYS A 337 8.18 27.50 -9.51
N GLN A 338 9.38 27.49 -8.92
CA GLN A 338 10.15 26.26 -8.80
C GLN A 338 9.32 25.25 -8.00
N GLY A 339 8.96 24.14 -8.65
CA GLY A 339 8.15 23.10 -8.04
C GLY A 339 8.79 21.72 -8.19
N THR A 340 8.43 20.84 -7.28
CA THR A 340 8.77 19.42 -7.32
C THR A 340 7.48 18.62 -7.18
N PHE A 341 7.27 17.70 -8.09
CA PHE A 341 6.11 16.82 -8.09
C PHE A 341 6.55 15.35 -8.03
N THR A 342 5.96 14.62 -7.12
CA THR A 342 6.03 13.16 -7.00
C THR A 342 4.58 12.67 -6.88
N PRO A 343 4.11 11.71 -7.68
CA PRO A 343 2.77 11.15 -7.52
C PRO A 343 2.64 10.40 -6.18
N ASP A 344 1.48 10.50 -5.55
CA ASP A 344 1.23 9.93 -4.22
C ASP A 344 0.29 8.70 -4.24
N PHE A 345 -0.56 8.56 -5.27
CA PHE A 345 -1.67 7.58 -5.27
C PHE A 345 -1.57 6.53 -6.37
N THR A 346 -0.40 6.39 -6.96
CA THR A 346 -0.09 5.42 -8.01
C THR A 346 1.33 4.89 -7.87
N TYR A 347 1.67 3.91 -8.69
CA TYR A 347 3.03 3.47 -8.99
C TYR A 347 3.08 2.94 -10.42
N HIS A 348 4.27 2.81 -10.98
CA HIS A 348 4.51 2.39 -12.34
C HIS A 348 5.59 1.31 -12.41
N GLY A 349 5.58 0.51 -13.50
CA GLY A 349 6.70 -0.37 -13.86
C GLY A 349 7.45 0.25 -15.03
N PHE A 350 8.77 0.52 -14.87
CA PHE A 350 9.53 1.25 -15.87
C PHE A 350 11.04 1.16 -15.72
N GLN A 351 11.74 1.36 -16.81
CA GLN A 351 13.15 1.78 -16.88
C GLN A 351 13.25 3.19 -17.45
N TYR A 352 12.33 3.56 -18.33
CA TYR A 352 12.35 4.83 -19.05
C TYR A 352 11.17 5.70 -18.67
N VAL A 353 11.40 7.02 -18.64
CA VAL A 353 10.32 8.01 -18.48
C VAL A 353 10.41 9.04 -19.59
N GLU A 354 9.34 9.16 -20.38
CA GLU A 354 9.21 10.20 -21.38
C GLU A 354 8.43 11.37 -20.80
N VAL A 355 9.11 12.50 -20.63
CA VAL A 355 8.51 13.75 -20.17
C VAL A 355 8.10 14.57 -21.37
N ARG A 356 6.83 15.00 -21.43
CA ARG A 356 6.29 15.87 -22.47
C ARG A 356 5.71 17.13 -21.86
N SER A 357 5.98 18.27 -22.51
CA SER A 357 5.41 19.56 -22.12
C SER A 357 4.57 20.14 -23.25
N ASP A 358 3.50 20.87 -22.90
CA ASP A 358 2.62 21.58 -23.84
C ASP A 358 3.29 22.82 -24.47
N ARG A 359 4.46 23.22 -23.96
CA ARG A 359 5.28 24.33 -24.44
C ARG A 359 6.75 24.07 -24.16
N PRO A 360 7.67 24.83 -24.81
CA PRO A 360 9.11 24.73 -24.54
C PRO A 360 9.43 24.86 -23.06
N VAL A 361 10.18 23.88 -22.52
CA VAL A 361 10.71 23.88 -21.14
C VAL A 361 12.19 23.48 -21.15
N LYS A 362 12.90 23.76 -20.07
CA LYS A 362 14.30 23.39 -19.93
C LYS A 362 14.46 22.37 -18.82
N LEU A 363 14.73 21.12 -19.20
CA LEU A 363 15.02 20.02 -18.27
C LEU A 363 16.48 19.56 -18.45
N THR A 364 17.05 19.08 -17.36
CA THR A 364 18.39 18.47 -17.32
C THR A 364 18.26 17.03 -16.78
N LYS A 365 19.36 16.30 -16.79
CA LYS A 365 19.41 14.94 -16.22
C LYS A 365 19.02 14.95 -14.72
N GLU A 366 19.38 15.97 -14.00
CA GLU A 366 19.12 16.16 -12.57
C GLU A 366 17.68 16.60 -12.26
N SER A 367 16.90 16.95 -13.29
CA SER A 367 15.50 17.34 -13.11
C SER A 367 14.60 16.18 -12.70
N SER A 368 15.04 14.91 -12.89
CA SER A 368 14.25 13.74 -12.53
C SER A 368 15.01 12.77 -11.64
N THR A 369 14.29 12.15 -10.71
CA THR A 369 14.80 11.08 -9.83
C THR A 369 13.70 10.03 -9.69
N ALA A 370 14.04 8.75 -9.92
CA ALA A 370 13.12 7.65 -9.65
C ALA A 370 13.26 7.17 -8.20
N GLN A 371 12.15 6.69 -7.66
CA GLN A 371 12.09 6.01 -6.37
C GLN A 371 11.66 4.57 -6.64
N PHE A 372 12.55 3.61 -6.36
CA PHE A 372 12.19 2.19 -6.36
C PHE A 372 11.40 1.89 -5.09
N ILE A 373 10.14 1.52 -5.23
CA ILE A 373 9.25 1.25 -4.11
C ILE A 373 8.70 -0.18 -4.17
N HIS A 374 8.57 -0.81 -3.02
CA HIS A 374 7.94 -2.12 -2.85
C HIS A 374 7.60 -2.36 -1.37
N THR A 375 6.83 -3.39 -1.06
CA THR A 375 6.63 -3.84 0.32
C THR A 375 7.98 -4.21 0.94
N ALA A 376 8.35 -3.56 2.04
CA ALA A 376 9.68 -3.58 2.64
C ALA A 376 9.97 -4.88 3.42
N VAL A 377 9.95 -6.02 2.71
CA VAL A 377 10.33 -7.32 3.29
C VAL A 377 11.83 -7.36 3.60
N PRO A 378 12.26 -7.69 4.83
CA PRO A 378 13.68 -7.70 5.19
C PRO A 378 14.49 -8.73 4.40
N PRO A 379 15.66 -8.39 3.86
CA PRO A 379 16.54 -9.36 3.20
C PRO A 379 17.18 -10.32 4.24
N VAL A 380 17.09 -11.62 3.98
CA VAL A 380 17.69 -12.68 4.83
C VAL A 380 18.68 -13.57 4.06
N GLY A 381 18.50 -13.70 2.74
CA GLY A 381 19.35 -14.49 1.87
C GLY A 381 20.50 -13.68 1.26
N LYS A 382 21.64 -14.34 1.09
CA LYS A 382 22.80 -13.78 0.36
C LYS A 382 23.41 -14.85 -0.53
N PHE A 383 23.72 -14.49 -1.77
CA PHE A 383 24.38 -15.37 -2.72
C PHE A 383 25.52 -14.64 -3.42
N SER A 384 26.65 -15.31 -3.53
CA SER A 384 27.83 -14.88 -4.31
C SER A 384 28.65 -16.09 -4.73
N CYS A 385 29.08 -16.12 -5.97
CA CYS A 385 29.98 -17.16 -6.49
C CYS A 385 30.95 -16.59 -7.52
N SER A 386 31.91 -17.39 -7.98
CA SER A 386 32.89 -17.01 -8.99
C SER A 386 32.34 -16.82 -10.41
N ASN A 387 31.12 -17.27 -10.66
CA ASN A 387 30.47 -17.10 -11.96
C ASN A 387 29.59 -15.82 -11.95
N GLU A 388 30.06 -14.78 -12.65
CA GLU A 388 29.39 -13.48 -12.73
C GLU A 388 27.98 -13.56 -13.33
N LEU A 389 27.74 -14.51 -14.26
CA LEU A 389 26.39 -14.67 -14.83
C LEU A 389 25.39 -15.11 -13.77
N LEU A 390 25.74 -16.07 -12.90
CA LEU A 390 24.87 -16.52 -11.80
C LEU A 390 24.60 -15.39 -10.79
N ASN A 391 25.62 -14.58 -10.47
CA ASN A 391 25.46 -13.41 -9.62
C ASN A 391 24.46 -12.39 -10.22
N LYS A 392 24.53 -12.17 -11.53
CA LYS A 392 23.60 -11.28 -12.25
C LYS A 392 22.17 -11.85 -12.29
N ILE A 393 22.01 -13.16 -12.53
CA ILE A 393 20.71 -13.84 -12.51
C ILE A 393 20.06 -13.70 -11.13
N TRP A 394 20.81 -13.96 -10.05
CA TRP A 394 20.29 -13.82 -8.68
C TRP A 394 19.82 -12.39 -8.38
N LYS A 395 20.61 -11.38 -8.78
CA LYS A 395 20.23 -9.98 -8.62
C LYS A 395 18.97 -9.62 -9.41
N ALA A 396 18.89 -10.04 -10.68
CA ALA A 396 17.75 -9.75 -11.53
C ALA A 396 16.46 -10.43 -11.03
N ALA A 397 16.57 -11.68 -10.55
CA ALA A 397 15.44 -12.39 -9.98
C ALA A 397 14.91 -11.71 -8.70
N ASN A 398 15.79 -11.29 -7.78
CA ASN A 398 15.40 -10.54 -6.60
C ASN A 398 14.79 -9.17 -6.94
N GLN A 399 15.37 -8.45 -7.89
CA GLN A 399 14.84 -7.17 -8.37
C GLN A 399 13.42 -7.34 -8.94
N SER A 400 13.21 -8.37 -9.77
CA SER A 400 11.89 -8.68 -10.33
C SER A 400 10.89 -9.07 -9.24
N TYR A 401 11.30 -9.90 -8.27
CA TYR A 401 10.46 -10.29 -7.15
C TYR A 401 10.03 -9.07 -6.32
N LEU A 402 10.96 -8.23 -5.88
CA LEU A 402 10.65 -7.03 -5.11
C LEU A 402 9.76 -6.06 -5.88
N SER A 403 9.98 -5.89 -7.21
CA SER A 403 9.14 -5.05 -8.05
C SER A 403 7.68 -5.50 -8.12
N ASN A 404 7.38 -6.74 -7.72
CA ASN A 404 6.06 -7.32 -7.69
C ASN A 404 5.48 -7.49 -6.28
N LEU A 405 6.04 -6.82 -5.26
CA LEU A 405 5.49 -6.78 -3.90
C LEU A 405 4.84 -5.42 -3.61
N MET A 406 3.55 -5.27 -3.90
CA MET A 406 2.79 -4.03 -3.70
C MET A 406 1.60 -4.24 -2.76
N SER A 407 1.86 -4.57 -1.51
CA SER A 407 0.90 -5.03 -0.49
C SER A 407 0.21 -6.36 -0.82
N ILE A 408 0.36 -6.82 -2.04
CA ILE A 408 0.00 -8.13 -2.58
C ILE A 408 1.13 -8.59 -3.52
N PRO A 409 1.29 -9.89 -3.76
CA PRO A 409 2.18 -10.37 -4.80
C PRO A 409 1.52 -10.13 -6.17
N THR A 410 2.07 -9.20 -6.97
CA THR A 410 1.53 -8.89 -8.29
C THR A 410 2.24 -9.69 -9.39
N ASP A 411 1.53 -9.96 -10.48
CA ASP A 411 2.07 -10.57 -11.69
C ASP A 411 3.05 -9.65 -12.42
N CYS A 412 2.71 -8.38 -12.48
CA CYS A 412 3.52 -7.35 -13.11
C CYS A 412 3.24 -5.97 -12.51
N PRO A 413 4.26 -5.07 -12.41
CA PRO A 413 4.09 -3.77 -11.76
C PRO A 413 3.48 -2.70 -12.68
N GLN A 414 3.31 -2.97 -13.99
CA GLN A 414 2.93 -1.96 -14.97
C GLN A 414 1.51 -2.12 -15.50
N ARG A 415 1.15 -3.26 -16.14
CA ARG A 415 -0.09 -3.36 -16.90
C ARG A 415 -1.26 -3.96 -16.14
N GLU A 416 -1.04 -4.98 -15.31
CA GLU A 416 -2.13 -5.68 -14.60
C GLU A 416 -2.22 -5.30 -13.13
N LYS A 417 -1.09 -5.29 -12.42
CA LYS A 417 -0.99 -4.96 -10.98
C LYS A 417 -1.90 -5.84 -10.10
N ASN A 418 -2.10 -7.09 -10.53
CA ASN A 418 -3.04 -8.03 -9.91
C ASN A 418 -2.33 -9.15 -9.14
N GLY A 419 -2.94 -9.59 -8.07
CA GLY A 419 -2.45 -10.71 -7.27
C GLY A 419 -2.78 -12.05 -7.91
N TRP A 420 -2.21 -12.34 -9.10
CA TRP A 420 -2.36 -13.62 -9.76
C TRP A 420 -1.80 -14.75 -8.89
N THR A 421 -2.65 -15.71 -8.59
CA THR A 421 -2.34 -16.74 -7.58
C THR A 421 -1.26 -17.72 -8.03
N ALA A 422 -1.21 -18.08 -9.33
CA ALA A 422 -0.15 -18.91 -9.88
C ALA A 422 1.20 -18.21 -9.85
N ASP A 423 1.27 -16.95 -10.30
CA ASP A 423 2.50 -16.14 -10.32
C ASP A 423 3.10 -16.02 -8.92
N ALA A 424 2.24 -15.81 -7.93
CA ALA A 424 2.66 -15.70 -6.54
C ALA A 424 3.27 -17.00 -6.01
N HIS A 425 2.59 -18.15 -6.19
CA HIS A 425 3.07 -19.40 -5.59
C HIS A 425 4.32 -19.96 -6.28
N ILE A 426 4.52 -19.77 -7.59
CA ILE A 426 5.71 -20.26 -8.29
C ILE A 426 6.97 -19.44 -7.95
N THR A 427 6.82 -18.19 -7.50
CA THR A 427 7.95 -17.32 -7.10
C THR A 427 8.25 -17.38 -5.61
N MET A 428 7.47 -18.11 -4.84
CA MET A 428 7.49 -18.07 -3.38
C MET A 428 8.79 -18.62 -2.79
N ASP A 429 9.34 -19.71 -3.33
CA ASP A 429 10.62 -20.26 -2.87
C ASP A 429 11.77 -19.26 -3.06
N LEU A 430 11.82 -18.59 -4.20
CA LEU A 430 12.79 -17.51 -4.42
C LEU A 430 12.63 -16.41 -3.37
N GLY A 431 11.37 -16.02 -3.10
CA GLY A 431 11.05 -15.00 -2.12
C GLY A 431 11.51 -15.38 -0.72
N LEU A 432 11.08 -16.51 -0.22
CA LEU A 432 11.34 -16.94 1.16
C LEU A 432 12.79 -17.36 1.43
N LEU A 433 13.53 -17.76 0.39
CA LEU A 433 14.98 -17.97 0.50
C LEU A 433 15.78 -16.67 0.67
N ASN A 434 15.28 -15.56 0.16
CA ASN A 434 16.01 -14.30 0.09
C ASN A 434 15.45 -13.23 1.04
N PHE A 435 14.16 -13.29 1.40
CA PHE A 435 13.47 -12.27 2.18
C PHE A 435 12.59 -12.87 3.28
N ASP A 436 12.47 -12.16 4.41
CA ASP A 436 11.53 -12.50 5.46
C ASP A 436 10.12 -11.99 5.08
N GLY A 437 9.39 -12.84 4.38
CA GLY A 437 8.08 -12.53 3.80
C GLY A 437 6.88 -13.07 4.59
N ILE A 438 7.07 -13.66 5.79
CA ILE A 438 6.00 -14.36 6.51
C ILE A 438 4.74 -13.50 6.69
N THR A 439 4.86 -12.30 7.24
CA THR A 439 3.70 -11.44 7.54
C THR A 439 3.05 -10.87 6.27
N PHE A 440 3.81 -10.73 5.19
CA PHE A 440 3.28 -10.37 3.88
C PHE A 440 2.37 -11.47 3.33
N TYR A 441 2.82 -12.71 3.36
CA TYR A 441 2.02 -13.84 2.90
C TYR A 441 0.86 -14.18 3.85
N GLU A 442 1.03 -14.05 5.18
CA GLU A 442 -0.08 -14.21 6.15
C GLU A 442 -1.23 -13.25 5.85
N LYS A 443 -0.93 -11.99 5.51
CA LYS A 443 -1.95 -11.02 5.05
C LYS A 443 -2.63 -11.48 3.76
N TRP A 444 -1.86 -11.98 2.79
CA TRP A 444 -2.43 -12.43 1.53
C TRP A 444 -3.27 -13.72 1.66
N LEU A 445 -2.94 -14.58 2.64
CA LEU A 445 -3.82 -15.69 3.02
C LEU A 445 -5.17 -15.20 3.58
N ASP A 446 -5.18 -14.10 4.33
CA ASP A 446 -6.43 -13.46 4.74
C ASP A 446 -7.25 -12.98 3.53
N ASP A 447 -6.60 -12.40 2.53
CA ASP A 447 -7.26 -12.02 1.28
C ASP A 447 -7.82 -13.24 0.54
N MET A 448 -7.15 -14.40 0.53
CA MET A 448 -7.68 -15.65 -0.06
C MET A 448 -8.97 -16.10 0.66
N ILE A 449 -8.98 -16.08 2.00
CA ILE A 449 -10.16 -16.40 2.80
C ILE A 449 -11.33 -15.47 2.44
N ASP A 450 -11.05 -14.17 2.38
CA ASP A 450 -12.06 -13.14 2.10
C ASP A 450 -12.62 -13.24 0.66
N ASN A 451 -11.86 -13.85 -0.27
CA ASN A 451 -12.25 -14.03 -1.67
C ASN A 451 -12.85 -15.41 -2.00
N GLN A 452 -12.94 -16.35 -1.04
CA GLN A 452 -13.61 -17.60 -1.31
C GLN A 452 -15.13 -17.39 -1.46
N ASN A 453 -15.68 -17.81 -2.59
CA ASN A 453 -17.12 -17.71 -2.83
C ASN A 453 -17.93 -18.77 -2.08
N GLU A 454 -19.26 -18.71 -2.20
CA GLU A 454 -20.17 -19.64 -1.52
C GLU A 454 -20.04 -21.09 -1.98
N GLU A 455 -19.63 -21.31 -3.23
CA GLU A 455 -19.41 -22.63 -3.81
C GLU A 455 -18.08 -23.27 -3.35
N GLY A 456 -17.13 -22.46 -2.86
CA GLY A 456 -15.82 -22.92 -2.41
C GLY A 456 -14.65 -22.53 -3.31
N ARG A 457 -14.90 -21.87 -4.44
CA ARG A 457 -13.86 -21.38 -5.36
C ARG A 457 -13.15 -20.16 -4.80
N ILE A 458 -11.88 -19.98 -5.17
CA ILE A 458 -11.18 -18.70 -5.07
C ILE A 458 -11.01 -18.10 -6.47
N SER A 459 -10.80 -16.78 -6.51
CA SER A 459 -10.47 -16.12 -7.77
C SER A 459 -9.02 -16.39 -8.17
N GLY A 460 -8.74 -16.40 -9.48
CA GLY A 460 -7.37 -16.44 -10.00
C GLY A 460 -6.55 -15.18 -9.67
N ILE A 461 -7.20 -14.07 -9.33
CA ILE A 461 -6.57 -12.83 -8.83
C ILE A 461 -7.09 -12.49 -7.43
N ILE A 462 -6.22 -12.18 -6.49
CA ILE A 462 -6.58 -11.91 -5.09
C ILE A 462 -5.86 -10.64 -4.60
N PRO A 463 -6.62 -9.63 -4.12
CA PRO A 463 -8.08 -9.49 -4.03
C PRO A 463 -8.76 -9.33 -5.38
N SER A 464 -10.02 -9.76 -5.50
CA SER A 464 -10.81 -9.69 -6.71
C SER A 464 -12.02 -8.75 -6.58
N SER A 465 -12.32 -8.04 -7.67
CA SER A 465 -13.55 -7.25 -7.83
C SER A 465 -14.83 -8.10 -7.99
N GLY A 466 -14.68 -9.42 -8.14
CA GLY A 466 -15.70 -10.38 -8.55
C GLY A 466 -15.35 -11.09 -9.87
N TRP A 467 -14.25 -10.70 -10.51
CA TRP A 467 -13.68 -11.35 -11.69
C TRP A 467 -12.79 -12.54 -11.29
N GLY A 468 -12.58 -13.50 -12.20
CA GLY A 468 -11.55 -14.52 -12.04
C GLY A 468 -12.03 -15.80 -11.36
N TYR A 469 -13.33 -16.08 -11.39
CA TYR A 469 -13.94 -17.33 -10.93
C TYR A 469 -14.35 -18.27 -12.08
N ASP A 470 -13.81 -18.02 -13.28
CA ASP A 470 -14.13 -18.79 -14.48
C ASP A 470 -13.44 -20.15 -14.50
N ASP A 471 -14.06 -21.15 -15.17
CA ASP A 471 -13.61 -22.54 -15.16
C ASP A 471 -12.23 -22.75 -15.81
N TRP A 472 -11.81 -21.86 -16.72
CA TRP A 472 -10.51 -21.95 -17.38
C TRP A 472 -9.31 -21.64 -16.45
N ILE A 473 -9.54 -20.95 -15.31
CA ILE A 473 -8.48 -20.60 -14.35
C ILE A 473 -8.03 -21.88 -13.61
N GLY A 474 -8.91 -22.66 -13.07
CA GLY A 474 -8.73 -24.01 -12.57
C GLY A 474 -7.59 -24.28 -11.57
N PRO A 475 -7.31 -25.57 -11.30
CA PRO A 475 -6.53 -25.98 -10.12
C PRO A 475 -5.09 -25.50 -10.06
N VAL A 476 -4.47 -25.12 -11.19
CA VAL A 476 -3.08 -24.64 -11.21
C VAL A 476 -2.95 -23.30 -10.47
N TRP A 477 -3.90 -22.38 -10.67
CA TRP A 477 -3.96 -21.13 -9.95
C TRP A 477 -4.43 -21.32 -8.51
N ASP A 478 -5.49 -22.08 -8.34
CA ASP A 478 -6.11 -22.35 -7.04
C ASP A 478 -5.18 -23.10 -6.08
N ALA A 479 -4.16 -23.81 -6.60
CA ALA A 479 -3.14 -24.48 -5.79
C ALA A 479 -2.42 -23.55 -4.82
N ALA A 480 -2.44 -22.24 -5.03
CA ALA A 480 -1.86 -21.26 -4.12
C ALA A 480 -2.37 -21.41 -2.67
N MET A 481 -3.66 -21.74 -2.48
CA MET A 481 -4.22 -21.94 -1.13
C MET A 481 -3.61 -23.12 -0.36
N PHE A 482 -2.99 -24.07 -1.06
CA PHE A 482 -2.28 -25.19 -0.47
C PHE A 482 -0.78 -24.93 -0.38
N ILE A 483 -0.20 -24.38 -1.45
CA ILE A 483 1.25 -24.18 -1.57
C ILE A 483 1.74 -23.10 -0.60
N VAL A 484 1.04 -21.96 -0.51
CA VAL A 484 1.48 -20.84 0.32
C VAL A 484 1.58 -21.20 1.80
N PRO A 485 0.56 -21.77 2.47
CA PRO A 485 0.69 -22.16 3.87
C PRO A 485 1.70 -23.28 4.10
N MET A 486 1.87 -24.20 3.13
CA MET A 486 2.90 -25.25 3.22
C MET A 486 4.31 -24.67 3.10
N ALA A 487 4.53 -23.67 2.25
CA ALA A 487 5.82 -22.99 2.16
C ALA A 487 6.13 -22.23 3.46
N ILE A 488 5.16 -21.52 4.05
CA ILE A 488 5.32 -20.88 5.37
C ILE A 488 5.74 -21.93 6.42
N TYR A 489 5.06 -23.07 6.46
CA TYR A 489 5.46 -24.16 7.36
C TYR A 489 6.89 -24.64 7.07
N HIS A 490 7.24 -24.82 5.82
CA HIS A 490 8.55 -25.36 5.41
C HIS A 490 9.71 -24.41 5.81
N TYR A 491 9.54 -23.09 5.61
CA TYR A 491 10.58 -22.10 5.87
C TYR A 491 10.62 -21.61 7.32
N TYR A 492 9.47 -21.57 8.01
CA TYR A 492 9.35 -20.97 9.35
C TYR A 492 8.95 -21.99 10.45
N GLY A 493 8.55 -23.22 10.09
CA GLY A 493 8.01 -24.19 11.05
C GLY A 493 6.65 -23.81 11.62
N ASP A 494 5.93 -22.87 11.00
CA ASP A 494 4.69 -22.30 11.51
C ASP A 494 3.46 -23.00 10.91
N THR A 495 2.68 -23.70 11.75
CA THR A 495 1.46 -24.42 11.35
C THR A 495 0.21 -23.55 11.33
N ARG A 496 0.23 -22.35 11.91
CA ARG A 496 -0.95 -21.48 12.08
C ARG A 496 -1.59 -21.13 10.73
N SER A 497 -0.77 -20.92 9.70
CA SER A 497 -1.26 -20.64 8.34
C SER A 497 -2.02 -21.83 7.74
N ILE A 498 -1.55 -23.06 7.97
CA ILE A 498 -2.23 -24.30 7.56
C ILE A 498 -3.57 -24.43 8.30
N GLU A 499 -3.56 -24.27 9.64
CA GLU A 499 -4.76 -24.36 10.45
C GLU A 499 -5.82 -23.34 10.02
N LYS A 500 -5.38 -22.11 9.72
CA LYS A 500 -6.22 -20.99 9.27
C LYS A 500 -6.86 -21.26 7.91
N LEU A 501 -6.12 -21.83 6.96
CA LEU A 501 -6.60 -22.12 5.60
C LEU A 501 -7.34 -23.47 5.50
N TRP A 502 -7.26 -24.32 6.50
CA TRP A 502 -7.88 -25.67 6.46
C TRP A 502 -9.36 -25.67 6.06
N PRO A 503 -10.23 -24.81 6.62
CA PRO A 503 -11.63 -24.72 6.20
C PRO A 503 -11.79 -24.31 4.73
N VAL A 504 -10.98 -23.37 4.24
CA VAL A 504 -11.00 -22.89 2.86
C VAL A 504 -10.61 -24.02 1.89
N CYS A 505 -9.51 -24.70 2.19
CA CYS A 505 -9.03 -25.84 1.40
C CYS A 505 -10.05 -26.99 1.37
N THR A 506 -10.66 -27.32 2.51
CA THR A 506 -11.68 -28.37 2.60
C THR A 506 -12.91 -28.04 1.77
N LYS A 507 -13.37 -26.79 1.81
CA LYS A 507 -14.50 -26.31 1.03
C LYS A 507 -14.22 -26.35 -0.48
N TYR A 508 -13.00 -25.96 -0.88
CA TYR A 508 -12.56 -26.04 -2.27
C TYR A 508 -12.49 -27.49 -2.77
N LEU A 509 -11.94 -28.41 -1.98
CA LEU A 509 -11.92 -29.84 -2.35
C LEU A 509 -13.33 -30.41 -2.49
N ALA A 510 -14.26 -30.01 -1.63
CA ALA A 510 -15.66 -30.42 -1.78
C ALA A 510 -16.28 -29.92 -3.09
N TYR A 511 -15.98 -28.66 -3.48
CA TYR A 511 -16.37 -28.12 -4.79
C TYR A 511 -15.80 -28.95 -5.95
N LEU A 512 -14.50 -29.26 -5.94
CA LEU A 512 -13.89 -30.10 -6.98
C LEU A 512 -14.52 -31.50 -7.08
N CYS A 513 -14.86 -32.12 -5.93
CA CYS A 513 -15.54 -33.42 -5.91
C CYS A 513 -16.92 -33.35 -6.59
N LEU A 514 -17.66 -32.25 -6.40
CA LEU A 514 -18.96 -32.06 -7.07
C LEU A 514 -18.80 -31.96 -8.59
N LEU A 515 -17.82 -31.21 -9.07
CA LEU A 515 -17.54 -31.11 -10.51
C LEU A 515 -17.19 -32.47 -11.12
N TYR A 516 -16.32 -33.23 -10.44
CA TYR A 516 -15.90 -34.55 -10.91
C TYR A 516 -17.04 -35.59 -10.94
N THR A 517 -18.01 -35.48 -10.04
CA THR A 517 -19.13 -36.43 -9.94
C THR A 517 -20.34 -36.05 -10.79
N SER A 518 -20.47 -34.78 -11.21
CA SER A 518 -21.58 -34.33 -12.06
C SER A 518 -21.42 -34.69 -13.53
N ASP A 519 -20.20 -35.03 -13.99
CA ASP A 519 -19.88 -35.39 -15.37
C ASP A 519 -19.73 -36.91 -15.56
N ALA A 520 -20.06 -37.71 -14.53
CA ALA A 520 -19.97 -39.21 -14.58
C ALA A 520 -21.32 -39.89 -14.85
#